data_62027018af354996b7711f9a45aaca13
#
_entry.id   62027018af354996b7711f9a45aaca13
#
_cell.length_a   1.000
_cell.length_b   1.000
_cell.length_c   1.000
_cell.angle_alpha   90.00
_cell.angle_beta   90.00
_cell.angle_gamma   90.00
#
_symmetry.space_group_name_H-M   'P 1'
#
loop_
_entity.id
_entity.type
_entity.pdbx_description
1 polymer ?
#
loop_
_entity_poly.entity_id
_entity_poly.type
_entity_poly.pdbx_seq_one_letter_code
_entity_poly.pdbx_strand_id
1 'polypeptide(L)'
;MKFLKNLVLLTLGALTLYFGTVTVLTMIYAHIDPPVTALMVWRSLEGVKVKPAVPLAYAKIPSFAKKAIVYLEDHDFWSHHGVELGAIREAWQANEKAGRVERGGSTITQQLARNLFLWPDRMYLRKALEAGTALILETLLTKDRILELYLNHIEWGPGVFGIEAGSRYQFGTGVRNLDVEQLSRLEAIITNPVKYSVKTLEHNRGMTARYYALMGW
;
A
#
# COMPACT_ATOMS: atom_id res chain seq x y z
N MET A 1 11.89 0.11 -40.53
CA MET A 1 11.20 1.35 -40.14
C MET A 1 9.71 1.17 -39.82
N LYS A 2 8.86 0.56 -40.69
CA LYS A 2 7.42 0.35 -40.41
C LYS A 2 7.14 -0.44 -39.13
N PHE A 3 7.89 -1.52 -38.87
CA PHE A 3 7.72 -2.35 -37.66
C PHE A 3 7.98 -1.55 -36.38
N LEU A 4 9.07 -0.80 -36.29
CA LEU A 4 9.40 0.02 -35.12
C LEU A 4 8.34 1.11 -34.89
N LYS A 5 7.87 1.77 -35.97
CA LYS A 5 6.78 2.74 -35.89
C LYS A 5 5.49 2.11 -35.31
N ASN A 6 5.10 0.94 -35.83
CA ASN A 6 3.89 0.25 -35.33
C ASN A 6 4.05 -0.17 -33.87
N LEU A 7 5.22 -0.67 -33.45
CA LEU A 7 5.50 -1.04 -32.07
C LEU A 7 5.37 0.17 -31.14
N VAL A 8 5.94 1.32 -31.52
CA VAL A 8 5.83 2.57 -30.76
C VAL A 8 4.38 3.02 -30.65
N LEU A 9 3.62 3.00 -31.73
CA LEU A 9 2.19 3.37 -31.72
C LEU A 9 1.36 2.44 -30.83
N LEU A 10 1.60 1.14 -30.87
CA LEU A 10 0.93 0.17 -29.99
C LEU A 10 1.27 0.42 -28.50
N THR A 11 2.53 0.66 -28.20
CA THR A 11 2.96 0.97 -26.82
C THR A 11 2.33 2.25 -26.32
N LEU A 12 2.32 3.32 -27.11
CA LEU A 12 1.67 4.59 -26.76
C LEU A 12 0.15 4.39 -26.57
N GLY A 13 -0.49 3.64 -27.47
CA GLY A 13 -1.92 3.32 -27.35
C GLY A 13 -2.23 2.55 -26.06
N ALA A 14 -1.41 1.55 -25.71
CA ALA A 14 -1.55 0.78 -24.46
C ALA A 14 -1.37 1.66 -23.22
N LEU A 15 -0.37 2.54 -23.20
CA LEU A 15 -0.14 3.48 -22.09
C LEU A 15 -1.29 4.48 -21.95
N THR A 16 -1.79 5.01 -23.07
CA THR A 16 -2.94 5.92 -23.06
C THR A 16 -4.19 5.24 -22.50
N LEU A 17 -4.46 4.00 -22.93
CA LEU A 17 -5.58 3.20 -22.44
C LEU A 17 -5.42 2.92 -20.93
N TYR A 18 -4.23 2.50 -20.49
CA TYR A 18 -3.93 2.24 -19.08
C TYR A 18 -4.17 3.47 -18.21
N PHE A 19 -3.50 4.58 -18.51
CA PHE A 19 -3.64 5.79 -17.70
C PHE A 19 -5.03 6.43 -17.79
N GLY A 20 -5.70 6.34 -18.95
CA GLY A 20 -7.10 6.74 -19.10
C GLY A 20 -8.02 5.91 -18.18
N THR A 21 -7.86 4.60 -18.15
CA THR A 21 -8.61 3.70 -17.25
C THR A 21 -8.35 4.03 -15.79
N VAL A 22 -7.08 4.19 -15.40
CA VAL A 22 -6.69 4.59 -14.04
C VAL A 22 -7.35 5.90 -13.66
N THR A 23 -7.33 6.91 -14.53
CA THR A 23 -7.95 8.22 -14.28
C THR A 23 -9.45 8.09 -14.02
N VAL A 24 -10.18 7.40 -14.89
CA VAL A 24 -11.63 7.19 -14.73
C VAL A 24 -11.95 6.43 -13.44
N LEU A 25 -11.24 5.34 -13.16
CA LEU A 25 -11.45 4.58 -11.93
C LEU A 25 -11.10 5.40 -10.68
N THR A 26 -10.05 6.21 -10.72
CA THR A 26 -9.68 7.08 -9.60
C THR A 26 -10.76 8.13 -9.32
N MET A 27 -11.37 8.73 -10.36
CA MET A 27 -12.53 9.64 -10.18
C MET A 27 -13.70 8.93 -9.50
N ILE A 28 -13.97 7.67 -9.84
CA ILE A 28 -15.01 6.87 -9.17
C ILE A 28 -14.59 6.59 -7.72
N TYR A 29 -13.34 6.21 -7.48
CA TYR A 29 -12.82 5.89 -6.15
C TYR A 29 -12.67 7.11 -5.23
N ALA A 30 -12.82 8.32 -5.76
CA ALA A 30 -12.98 9.52 -4.93
C ALA A 30 -14.23 9.42 -4.03
N HIS A 31 -15.26 8.67 -4.46
CA HIS A 31 -16.57 8.63 -3.79
C HIS A 31 -17.03 7.21 -3.43
N ILE A 32 -16.53 6.18 -4.12
CA ILE A 32 -16.94 4.78 -3.96
C ILE A 32 -15.70 3.94 -3.68
N ASP A 33 -15.79 3.01 -2.74
CA ASP A 33 -14.69 2.08 -2.47
C ASP A 33 -14.56 1.05 -3.59
N PRO A 34 -13.31 0.71 -4.01
CA PRO A 34 -13.07 -0.36 -4.97
C PRO A 34 -13.64 -1.69 -4.46
N PRO A 35 -14.53 -2.36 -5.21
CA PRO A 35 -15.05 -3.66 -4.79
C PRO A 35 -14.00 -4.76 -4.86
N VAL A 36 -13.00 -4.58 -5.74
CA VAL A 36 -11.89 -5.50 -5.94
C VAL A 36 -10.65 -4.72 -6.40
N THR A 37 -9.47 -5.16 -5.98
CA THR A 37 -8.19 -4.57 -6.38
C THR A 37 -7.40 -5.53 -7.26
N ALA A 38 -6.41 -5.02 -8.01
CA ALA A 38 -5.53 -5.85 -8.82
C ALA A 38 -4.79 -6.90 -7.96
N LEU A 39 -4.38 -6.53 -6.73
CA LEU A 39 -3.75 -7.48 -5.82
C LEU A 39 -4.71 -8.57 -5.34
N MET A 40 -5.99 -8.27 -5.08
CA MET A 40 -7.00 -9.29 -4.76
C MET A 40 -7.17 -10.30 -5.89
N VAL A 41 -7.25 -9.81 -7.14
CA VAL A 41 -7.31 -10.68 -8.32
C VAL A 41 -6.06 -11.56 -8.42
N TRP A 42 -4.89 -10.96 -8.25
CA TRP A 42 -3.63 -11.70 -8.29
C TRP A 42 -3.58 -12.81 -7.22
N ARG A 43 -3.94 -12.49 -5.98
CA ARG A 43 -4.00 -13.49 -4.89
C ARG A 43 -4.96 -14.63 -5.21
N SER A 44 -6.12 -14.32 -5.80
CA SER A 44 -7.08 -15.35 -6.24
C SER A 44 -6.49 -16.26 -7.32
N LEU A 45 -5.71 -15.72 -8.27
CA LEU A 45 -5.01 -16.50 -9.30
C LEU A 45 -3.89 -17.38 -8.70
N GLU A 46 -3.27 -16.95 -7.61
CA GLU A 46 -2.32 -17.76 -6.82
C GLU A 46 -3.00 -18.85 -5.98
N GLY A 47 -4.33 -18.96 -6.03
CA GLY A 47 -5.11 -19.93 -5.25
C GLY A 47 -5.37 -19.51 -3.80
N VAL A 48 -5.06 -18.26 -3.43
CA VAL A 48 -5.35 -17.73 -2.09
C VAL A 48 -6.83 -17.38 -1.99
N LYS A 49 -7.50 -17.85 -0.94
CA LYS A 49 -8.90 -17.49 -0.67
C LYS A 49 -8.98 -16.04 -0.20
N VAL A 50 -9.37 -15.15 -1.08
CA VAL A 50 -9.57 -13.73 -0.77
C VAL A 50 -10.87 -13.55 -0.01
N LYS A 51 -10.81 -12.84 1.12
CA LYS A 51 -11.98 -12.42 1.90
C LYS A 51 -12.37 -11.00 1.48
N PRO A 52 -13.66 -10.70 1.30
CA PRO A 52 -14.11 -9.34 1.01
C PRO A 52 -13.59 -8.34 2.05
N ALA A 53 -13.14 -7.19 1.59
CA ALA A 53 -12.83 -6.07 2.47
C ALA A 53 -14.12 -5.56 3.13
N VAL A 54 -13.99 -5.03 4.35
CA VAL A 54 -15.05 -4.31 5.06
C VAL A 54 -14.56 -2.87 5.24
N PRO A 55 -14.78 -1.99 4.27
CA PRO A 55 -14.26 -0.63 4.32
C PRO A 55 -14.86 0.16 5.48
N LEU A 56 -14.02 0.94 6.13
CA LEU A 56 -14.41 1.90 7.16
C LEU A 56 -14.24 3.31 6.60
N ALA A 57 -15.24 4.18 6.80
CA ALA A 57 -15.07 5.60 6.52
C ALA A 57 -13.89 6.17 7.33
N TYR A 58 -13.15 7.11 6.77
CA TYR A 58 -11.94 7.70 7.36
C TYR A 58 -12.11 8.12 8.83
N ALA A 59 -13.25 8.73 9.16
CA ALA A 59 -13.56 9.15 10.52
C ALA A 59 -13.73 7.98 11.53
N LYS A 60 -14.01 6.77 11.02
CA LYS A 60 -14.19 5.57 11.86
C LYS A 60 -12.89 4.79 12.08
N ILE A 61 -11.85 5.07 11.31
CA ILE A 61 -10.52 4.47 11.50
C ILE A 61 -9.86 5.13 12.72
N PRO A 62 -9.32 4.37 13.68
CA PRO A 62 -8.67 4.93 14.85
C PRO A 62 -7.57 5.93 14.47
N SER A 63 -7.52 7.08 15.17
CA SER A 63 -6.54 8.13 14.89
C SER A 63 -5.10 7.65 15.09
N PHE A 64 -4.87 6.76 16.05
CA PHE A 64 -3.57 6.15 16.26
C PHE A 64 -3.13 5.33 15.02
N ALA A 65 -4.00 4.48 14.47
CA ALA A 65 -3.66 3.67 13.29
C ALA A 65 -3.28 4.55 12.08
N LYS A 66 -4.02 5.64 11.83
CA LYS A 66 -3.69 6.61 10.77
C LYS A 66 -2.33 7.25 10.95
N LYS A 67 -2.00 7.66 12.18
CA LYS A 67 -0.69 8.28 12.49
C LYS A 67 0.44 7.25 12.43
N ALA A 68 0.22 6.06 12.98
CA ALA A 68 1.19 4.99 13.04
C ALA A 68 1.63 4.53 11.65
N ILE A 69 0.68 4.33 10.73
CA ILE A 69 1.02 3.90 9.38
C ILE A 69 1.79 4.97 8.61
N VAL A 70 1.42 6.24 8.73
CA VAL A 70 2.15 7.35 8.12
C VAL A 70 3.58 7.42 8.68
N TYR A 71 3.74 7.33 9.98
CA TYR A 71 5.07 7.33 10.61
C TYR A 71 5.94 6.15 10.15
N LEU A 72 5.37 4.96 10.01
CA LEU A 72 6.13 3.75 9.66
C LEU A 72 6.44 3.62 8.18
N GLU A 73 5.54 4.06 7.30
CA GLU A 73 5.63 3.81 5.86
C GLU A 73 6.02 5.06 5.06
N ASP A 74 5.63 6.26 5.51
CA ASP A 74 5.71 7.47 4.71
C ASP A 74 5.64 8.73 5.58
N HIS A 75 6.72 9.04 6.27
CA HIS A 75 6.79 10.13 7.26
C HIS A 75 6.33 11.48 6.71
N ASP A 76 6.65 11.75 5.44
CA ASP A 76 6.34 13.00 4.75
C ASP A 76 5.07 12.95 3.91
N PHE A 77 4.20 11.94 4.16
CA PHE A 77 2.96 11.69 3.42
C PHE A 77 2.13 12.95 3.17
N TRP A 78 2.02 13.83 4.17
CA TRP A 78 1.17 15.02 4.09
C TRP A 78 1.78 16.15 3.24
N SER A 79 3.07 16.11 2.93
CA SER A 79 3.80 17.19 2.25
C SER A 79 4.18 16.89 0.81
N HIS A 80 4.39 15.61 0.45
CA HIS A 80 4.75 15.25 -0.92
C HIS A 80 3.53 15.03 -1.83
N HIS A 81 3.78 14.92 -3.14
CA HIS A 81 2.77 14.70 -4.18
C HIS A 81 2.92 13.32 -4.85
N GLY A 82 2.89 12.25 -4.07
CA GLY A 82 2.81 10.87 -4.54
C GLY A 82 4.14 10.15 -4.75
N VAL A 83 5.18 10.85 -5.11
CA VAL A 83 6.54 10.31 -5.28
C VAL A 83 7.51 11.18 -4.53
N GLU A 84 8.35 10.58 -3.69
CA GLU A 84 9.39 11.28 -2.97
C GLU A 84 10.77 10.82 -3.41
N LEU A 85 11.44 11.65 -4.24
CA LEU A 85 12.77 11.34 -4.77
C LEU A 85 13.84 11.34 -3.69
N GLY A 86 13.68 12.16 -2.65
CA GLY A 86 14.57 12.20 -1.48
C GLY A 86 14.59 10.88 -0.75
N ALA A 87 13.41 10.34 -0.38
CA ALA A 87 13.28 9.06 0.29
C ALA A 87 13.82 7.88 -0.55
N ILE A 88 13.62 7.92 -1.87
CA ILE A 88 14.21 6.92 -2.78
C ILE A 88 15.73 6.95 -2.72
N ARG A 89 16.34 8.15 -2.75
CA ARG A 89 17.80 8.32 -2.70
C ARG A 89 18.36 7.88 -1.35
N GLU A 90 17.73 8.27 -0.26
CA GLU A 90 18.11 7.86 1.09
C GLU A 90 18.02 6.33 1.29
N ALA A 91 16.91 5.72 0.84
CA ALA A 91 16.74 4.29 0.89
C ALA A 91 17.82 3.56 0.07
N TRP A 92 18.16 4.07 -1.12
CA TRP A 92 19.25 3.53 -1.93
C TRP A 92 20.58 3.56 -1.17
N GLN A 93 20.97 4.72 -0.62
CA GLN A 93 22.22 4.88 0.11
C GLN A 93 22.29 4.00 1.36
N ALA A 94 21.18 3.89 2.11
CA ALA A 94 21.09 3.01 3.28
C ALA A 94 21.27 1.52 2.90
N ASN A 95 20.57 1.08 1.86
CA ASN A 95 20.61 -0.29 1.36
C ASN A 95 21.99 -0.66 0.79
N GLU A 96 22.64 0.28 0.10
CA GLU A 96 24.01 0.10 -0.41
C GLU A 96 25.02 -0.07 0.73
N LYS A 97 24.95 0.78 1.76
CA LYS A 97 25.80 0.67 2.95
C LYS A 97 25.58 -0.62 3.74
N ALA A 98 24.34 -1.08 3.80
CA ALA A 98 23.98 -2.29 4.53
C ALA A 98 24.23 -3.59 3.75
N GLY A 99 24.47 -3.50 2.41
CA GLY A 99 24.56 -4.67 1.52
C GLY A 99 23.26 -5.48 1.41
N ARG A 100 22.14 -4.93 1.88
CA ARG A 100 20.81 -5.57 1.87
C ARG A 100 19.71 -4.50 1.87
N VAL A 101 18.49 -4.90 1.51
CA VAL A 101 17.33 -4.00 1.60
C VAL A 101 16.91 -3.83 3.06
N GLU A 102 17.25 -2.69 3.65
CA GLU A 102 16.87 -2.30 5.02
C GLU A 102 15.72 -1.29 5.04
N ARG A 103 15.66 -0.38 4.08
CA ARG A 103 14.66 0.69 4.01
C ARG A 103 13.94 0.68 2.65
N GLY A 104 12.62 0.82 2.67
CA GLY A 104 11.80 1.06 1.50
C GLY A 104 11.73 2.56 1.19
N GLY A 105 11.80 2.93 -0.10
CA GLY A 105 11.65 4.30 -0.56
C GLY A 105 10.33 4.53 -1.33
N SER A 106 9.29 3.73 -1.05
CA SER A 106 7.97 3.87 -1.71
C SER A 106 7.00 4.57 -0.78
N THR A 107 6.31 5.58 -1.28
CA THR A 107 5.26 6.29 -0.55
C THR A 107 4.00 5.44 -0.35
N ILE A 108 3.14 5.82 0.59
CA ILE A 108 1.79 5.24 0.78
C ILE A 108 1.01 5.30 -0.53
N THR A 109 1.06 6.41 -1.26
CA THR A 109 0.37 6.57 -2.54
C THR A 109 0.88 5.62 -3.61
N GLN A 110 2.20 5.39 -3.68
CA GLN A 110 2.78 4.38 -4.59
C GLN A 110 2.37 2.96 -4.20
N GLN A 111 2.31 2.65 -2.91
CA GLN A 111 1.84 1.35 -2.43
C GLN A 111 0.36 1.15 -2.76
N LEU A 112 -0.48 2.18 -2.58
CA LEU A 112 -1.89 2.14 -2.98
C LEU A 112 -2.06 1.95 -4.48
N ALA A 113 -1.32 2.71 -5.31
CA ALA A 113 -1.32 2.59 -6.76
C ALA A 113 -1.03 1.14 -7.20
N ARG A 114 0.00 0.52 -6.61
CA ARG A 114 0.34 -0.88 -6.86
C ARG A 114 -0.80 -1.83 -6.48
N ASN A 115 -1.39 -1.66 -5.29
CA ASN A 115 -2.46 -2.54 -4.82
C ASN A 115 -3.71 -2.45 -5.68
N LEU A 116 -4.09 -1.24 -6.10
CA LEU A 116 -5.32 -1.00 -6.86
C LEU A 116 -5.23 -1.46 -8.32
N PHE A 117 -4.08 -1.23 -8.98
CA PHE A 117 -4.01 -1.24 -10.44
C PHE A 117 -2.90 -2.10 -11.04
N LEU A 118 -1.96 -2.63 -10.21
CA LEU A 118 -0.78 -3.30 -10.71
C LEU A 118 -0.59 -4.67 -10.05
N TRP A 119 0.34 -5.44 -10.59
CA TRP A 119 0.74 -6.75 -10.09
C TRP A 119 1.97 -6.67 -9.17
N PRO A 120 2.26 -7.68 -8.34
CA PRO A 120 3.30 -7.60 -7.31
C PRO A 120 4.75 -7.75 -7.81
N ASP A 121 4.99 -8.11 -9.08
CA ASP A 121 6.33 -8.35 -9.60
C ASP A 121 7.27 -7.16 -9.50
N ARG A 122 8.58 -7.45 -9.37
CA ARG A 122 9.63 -6.44 -9.25
C ARG A 122 10.24 -6.12 -10.63
N MET A 123 9.52 -5.34 -11.44
CA MET A 123 9.98 -4.90 -12.76
C MET A 123 10.09 -3.37 -12.81
N TYR A 124 11.10 -2.86 -13.53
CA TYR A 124 11.26 -1.40 -13.71
C TYR A 124 10.05 -0.75 -14.38
N LEU A 125 9.50 -1.42 -15.41
CA LEU A 125 8.28 -0.93 -16.08
C LEU A 125 7.12 -0.79 -15.10
N ARG A 126 6.88 -1.81 -14.27
CA ARG A 126 5.85 -1.74 -13.24
C ARG A 126 6.10 -0.57 -12.26
N LYS A 127 7.36 -0.32 -11.87
CA LYS A 127 7.70 0.80 -10.99
C LYS A 127 7.46 2.15 -11.64
N ALA A 128 7.70 2.28 -12.95
CA ALA A 128 7.36 3.50 -13.70
C ALA A 128 5.84 3.71 -13.79
N LEU A 129 5.07 2.67 -14.06
CA LEU A 129 3.60 2.72 -14.05
C LEU A 129 3.05 3.07 -12.66
N GLU A 130 3.64 2.50 -11.59
CA GLU A 130 3.29 2.80 -10.20
C GLU A 130 3.48 4.29 -9.89
N ALA A 131 4.63 4.87 -10.28
CA ALA A 131 4.88 6.30 -10.07
C ALA A 131 3.89 7.18 -10.84
N GLY A 132 3.64 6.90 -12.12
CA GLY A 132 2.65 7.62 -12.92
C GLY A 132 1.23 7.51 -12.35
N THR A 133 0.85 6.31 -11.89
CA THR A 133 -0.44 6.09 -11.22
C THR A 133 -0.54 6.84 -9.90
N ALA A 134 0.52 6.87 -9.11
CA ALA A 134 0.56 7.63 -7.86
C ALA A 134 0.33 9.12 -8.07
N LEU A 135 0.89 9.71 -9.13
CA LEU A 135 0.64 11.11 -9.49
C LEU A 135 -0.82 11.38 -9.85
N ILE A 136 -1.49 10.44 -10.55
CA ILE A 136 -2.92 10.54 -10.86
C ILE A 136 -3.75 10.48 -9.57
N LEU A 137 -3.45 9.54 -8.66
CA LEU A 137 -4.11 9.45 -7.37
C LEU A 137 -4.00 10.76 -6.58
N GLU A 138 -2.81 11.33 -6.48
CA GLU A 138 -2.57 12.59 -5.77
C GLU A 138 -3.26 13.82 -6.42
N THR A 139 -3.44 13.78 -7.74
CA THR A 139 -4.10 14.86 -8.45
C THR A 139 -5.62 14.84 -8.24
N LEU A 140 -6.21 13.65 -8.11
CA LEU A 140 -7.66 13.46 -8.10
C LEU A 140 -8.25 13.17 -6.73
N LEU A 141 -7.44 12.73 -5.76
CA LEU A 141 -7.89 12.38 -4.42
C LEU A 141 -7.28 13.30 -3.37
N THR A 142 -8.00 13.51 -2.28
CA THR A 142 -7.43 14.12 -1.08
C THR A 142 -6.51 13.14 -0.35
N LYS A 143 -5.55 13.65 0.42
CA LYS A 143 -4.68 12.83 1.27
C LYS A 143 -5.47 11.92 2.22
N ASP A 144 -6.54 12.45 2.82
CA ASP A 144 -7.43 11.66 3.69
C ASP A 144 -8.05 10.49 2.92
N ARG A 145 -8.49 10.70 1.66
CA ARG A 145 -9.07 9.63 0.84
C ARG A 145 -8.01 8.62 0.41
N ILE A 146 -6.81 9.04 0.07
CA ILE A 146 -5.68 8.14 -0.23
C ILE A 146 -5.39 7.23 0.97
N LEU A 147 -5.29 7.81 2.17
CA LEU A 147 -5.01 7.06 3.40
C LEU A 147 -6.18 6.12 3.78
N GLU A 148 -7.42 6.56 3.59
CA GLU A 148 -8.62 5.74 3.78
C GLU A 148 -8.60 4.52 2.86
N LEU A 149 -8.41 4.73 1.55
CA LEU A 149 -8.31 3.66 0.57
C LEU A 149 -7.15 2.71 0.87
N TYR A 150 -5.99 3.26 1.25
CA TYR A 150 -4.83 2.47 1.63
C TYR A 150 -5.16 1.51 2.78
N LEU A 151 -5.62 2.03 3.91
CA LEU A 151 -5.93 1.22 5.09
C LEU A 151 -7.04 0.19 4.84
N ASN A 152 -7.99 0.52 3.95
CA ASN A 152 -9.11 -0.36 3.62
C ASN A 152 -8.79 -1.43 2.56
N HIS A 153 -7.74 -1.27 1.75
CA HIS A 153 -7.52 -2.15 0.59
C HIS A 153 -6.16 -2.84 0.52
N ILE A 154 -5.22 -2.52 1.41
CA ILE A 154 -3.98 -3.30 1.49
C ILE A 154 -4.20 -4.64 2.19
N GLU A 155 -3.30 -5.58 1.97
CA GLU A 155 -3.33 -6.90 2.59
C GLU A 155 -2.81 -6.84 4.04
N TRP A 156 -3.54 -7.40 5.00
CA TRP A 156 -3.23 -7.46 6.44
C TRP A 156 -3.02 -8.89 6.95
N GLY A 157 -3.07 -9.85 6.07
CA GLY A 157 -2.87 -11.28 6.30
C GLY A 157 -3.13 -12.02 5.00
N PRO A 158 -2.82 -13.32 4.89
CA PRO A 158 -3.01 -14.08 3.65
C PRO A 158 -4.45 -13.99 3.11
N GLY A 159 -4.65 -13.22 2.03
CA GLY A 159 -5.97 -12.98 1.43
C GLY A 159 -6.93 -12.14 2.28
N VAL A 160 -6.45 -11.45 3.30
CA VAL A 160 -7.23 -10.59 4.20
C VAL A 160 -6.93 -9.14 3.87
N PHE A 161 -7.91 -8.42 3.33
CA PHE A 161 -7.77 -7.04 2.88
C PHE A 161 -8.57 -6.08 3.76
N GLY A 162 -7.95 -4.94 4.07
CA GLY A 162 -8.51 -3.88 4.90
C GLY A 162 -8.27 -4.05 6.40
N ILE A 163 -8.05 -2.93 7.07
CA ILE A 163 -7.65 -2.87 8.48
C ILE A 163 -8.69 -3.50 9.43
N GLU A 164 -10.00 -3.36 9.14
CA GLU A 164 -11.06 -3.98 9.93
C GLU A 164 -11.02 -5.51 9.83
N ALA A 165 -10.85 -6.04 8.61
CA ALA A 165 -10.71 -7.48 8.41
C ALA A 165 -9.40 -8.02 8.98
N GLY A 166 -8.31 -7.25 8.85
CA GLY A 166 -7.01 -7.55 9.45
C GLY A 166 -7.07 -7.65 10.97
N SER A 167 -7.73 -6.69 11.61
CA SER A 167 -7.98 -6.69 13.06
C SER A 167 -8.75 -7.93 13.51
N ARG A 168 -9.85 -8.26 12.82
CA ARG A 168 -10.63 -9.47 13.11
C ARG A 168 -9.82 -10.75 12.88
N TYR A 169 -8.99 -10.79 11.87
CA TYR A 169 -8.13 -11.93 11.57
C TYR A 169 -7.06 -12.16 12.65
N GLN A 170 -6.40 -11.08 13.11
CA GLN A 170 -5.29 -11.17 14.05
C GLN A 170 -5.72 -11.24 15.52
N PHE A 171 -6.82 -10.55 15.88
CA PHE A 171 -7.27 -10.36 17.27
C PHE A 171 -8.70 -10.83 17.56
N GLY A 172 -9.47 -11.23 16.55
CA GLY A 172 -10.85 -11.69 16.71
C GLY A 172 -11.87 -10.56 16.95
N THR A 173 -11.47 -9.29 16.92
CA THR A 173 -12.34 -8.13 17.15
C THR A 173 -12.12 -7.03 16.12
N GLY A 174 -13.05 -6.07 16.04
CA GLY A 174 -12.94 -4.95 15.11
C GLY A 174 -11.87 -3.95 15.54
N VAL A 175 -11.29 -3.24 14.57
CA VAL A 175 -10.14 -2.33 14.78
C VAL A 175 -10.41 -1.21 15.80
N ARG A 176 -11.65 -0.80 15.96
CA ARG A 176 -12.05 0.24 16.93
C ARG A 176 -12.00 -0.22 18.39
N ASN A 177 -11.94 -1.53 18.63
CA ASN A 177 -11.86 -2.14 19.95
C ASN A 177 -10.42 -2.51 20.33
N LEU A 178 -9.45 -2.29 19.43
CA LEU A 178 -8.05 -2.53 19.73
C LEU A 178 -7.50 -1.38 20.59
N ASP A 179 -6.66 -1.73 21.56
CA ASP A 179 -5.85 -0.78 22.28
C ASP A 179 -4.61 -0.34 21.46
N VAL A 180 -3.82 0.58 22.01
CA VAL A 180 -2.62 1.13 21.36
C VAL A 180 -1.57 0.04 21.12
N GLU A 181 -1.40 -0.88 22.05
CA GLU A 181 -0.45 -1.99 21.95
C GLU A 181 -0.84 -2.94 20.79
N GLN A 182 -2.10 -3.32 20.71
CA GLN A 182 -2.62 -4.18 19.66
C GLN A 182 -2.56 -3.50 18.27
N LEU A 183 -2.88 -2.20 18.18
CA LEU A 183 -2.72 -1.41 16.98
C LEU A 183 -1.25 -1.35 16.55
N SER A 184 -0.33 -1.11 17.48
CA SER A 184 1.10 -1.09 17.18
C SER A 184 1.62 -2.42 16.64
N ARG A 185 1.14 -3.56 17.16
CA ARG A 185 1.45 -4.89 16.63
C ARG A 185 0.89 -5.09 15.23
N LEU A 186 -0.34 -4.67 15.00
CA LEU A 186 -1.00 -4.79 13.70
C LEU A 186 -0.26 -3.99 12.62
N GLU A 187 0.09 -2.73 12.92
CA GLU A 187 0.82 -1.86 12.01
C GLU A 187 2.27 -2.32 11.74
N ALA A 188 2.92 -2.92 12.74
CA ALA A 188 4.29 -3.38 12.59
C ALA A 188 4.43 -4.49 11.53
N ILE A 189 3.43 -5.37 11.35
CA ILE A 189 3.52 -6.51 10.42
C ILE A 189 3.20 -6.15 8.97
N ILE A 190 2.78 -4.93 8.66
CA ILE A 190 2.24 -4.55 7.35
C ILE A 190 3.22 -4.69 6.19
N THR A 191 4.51 -4.64 6.45
CA THR A 191 5.55 -4.82 5.43
C THR A 191 5.53 -6.19 4.79
N ASN A 192 5.08 -7.22 5.51
CA ASN A 192 4.90 -8.57 4.97
C ASN A 192 3.86 -9.36 5.78
N PRO A 193 2.57 -9.00 5.67
CA PRO A 193 1.50 -9.57 6.47
C PRO A 193 1.14 -11.01 6.09
N VAL A 194 1.64 -11.48 4.94
CA VAL A 194 1.49 -12.89 4.52
C VAL A 194 2.44 -13.79 5.30
N LYS A 195 3.64 -13.30 5.59
CA LYS A 195 4.69 -14.06 6.29
C LYS A 195 4.61 -13.91 7.81
N TYR A 196 4.25 -12.73 8.30
CA TYR A 196 4.28 -12.39 9.71
C TYR A 196 2.87 -12.20 10.27
N SER A 197 2.69 -12.58 11.53
CA SER A 197 1.48 -12.34 12.30
C SER A 197 1.82 -11.58 13.59
N VAL A 198 0.83 -11.00 14.24
CA VAL A 198 1.02 -10.34 15.53
C VAL A 198 1.59 -11.28 16.62
N LYS A 199 1.35 -12.60 16.48
CA LYS A 199 1.86 -13.63 17.41
C LYS A 199 3.34 -13.96 17.16
N THR A 200 3.85 -13.75 15.94
CA THR A 200 5.23 -14.09 15.56
C THR A 200 6.11 -12.85 15.38
N LEU A 201 5.59 -11.67 15.67
CA LEU A 201 6.25 -10.39 15.51
C LEU A 201 7.63 -10.37 16.21
N GLU A 202 7.71 -10.87 17.42
CA GLU A 202 8.93 -10.85 18.25
C GLU A 202 10.07 -11.73 17.70
N HIS A 203 9.75 -12.68 16.82
CA HIS A 203 10.76 -13.51 16.15
C HIS A 203 11.46 -12.80 14.97
N ASN A 204 11.07 -11.57 14.66
CA ASN A 204 11.66 -10.79 13.57
C ASN A 204 12.12 -9.41 14.06
N ARG A 205 13.44 -9.17 14.02
CA ARG A 205 14.04 -7.90 14.48
C ARG A 205 13.44 -6.66 13.82
N GLY A 206 13.14 -6.72 12.52
CA GLY A 206 12.55 -5.59 11.79
C GLY A 206 11.13 -5.26 12.27
N MET A 207 10.29 -6.30 12.48
CA MET A 207 8.93 -6.11 13.00
C MET A 207 8.96 -5.63 14.45
N THR A 208 9.84 -6.19 15.27
CA THR A 208 10.04 -5.78 16.66
C THR A 208 10.51 -4.32 16.75
N ALA A 209 11.44 -3.89 15.91
CA ALA A 209 11.88 -2.50 15.86
C ALA A 209 10.74 -1.54 15.50
N ARG A 210 9.89 -1.90 14.52
CA ARG A 210 8.69 -1.11 14.14
C ARG A 210 7.69 -1.00 15.28
N TYR A 211 7.43 -2.09 15.97
CA TYR A 211 6.56 -2.11 17.15
C TYR A 211 7.07 -1.18 18.24
N TYR A 212 8.34 -1.29 18.64
CA TYR A 212 8.91 -0.42 19.67
C TYR A 212 9.01 1.04 19.23
N ALA A 213 9.20 1.32 17.95
CA ALA A 213 9.15 2.69 17.43
C ALA A 213 7.78 3.35 17.67
N LEU A 214 6.68 2.58 17.60
CA LEU A 214 5.34 3.08 17.90
C LEU A 214 5.05 3.15 19.39
N MET A 215 5.59 2.22 20.19
CA MET A 215 5.38 2.21 21.66
C MET A 215 6.20 3.27 22.38
N GLY A 216 7.20 3.88 21.74
CA GLY A 216 7.96 5.00 22.25
C GLY A 216 7.35 6.38 21.99
N TRP A 217 6.15 6.41 21.46
CA TRP A 217 5.40 7.65 21.13
C TRP A 217 4.69 8.26 22.33
#